data_a58730612a8386db9a51f0d798cec24f
#
_entry.id   a58730612a8386db9a51f0d798cec24f
#
_cell.length_a   1.000
_cell.length_b   1.000
_cell.length_c   1.000
_cell.angle_alpha   90.00
_cell.angle_beta   90.00
_cell.angle_gamma   90.00
#
_symmetry.space_group_name_H-M   'P 1'
#
loop_
_entity.id
_entity.type
_entity.pdbx_description
1 polymer ?
#
loop_
_entity_poly.entity_id
_entity_poly.type
_entity_poly.pdbx_seq_one_letter_code
_entity_poly.pdbx_strand_id
1 'polypeptide(L)'
;MSFAAGMKTIVVATDLGGQSEAALEYARKLAGGYGARIVLAHGVDPLDYAAVDTIPGRVLKGLTEEARSALEKLSGDLLREGIHSHSEIRQGAVAQMLVDIARQYKAGLIVIGTKGNEGAGPVVVGAVAEQLVRLAPCPVLAVAADWNAGAFRPTPGGPVLLAMERNEATAAAVDTAHSLAETFHRTLLVLHARRPAEASAFLNPGATTLDEFGIKASGRFPVRCIVKDGSPADAIVEAIEQNHPSLLVVGVKRASGTPGPHGTAFALLARSRVPVLCVPPEWLTAGPERQSCISAEAR
;
A
#
# COMPACT_ATOMS: atom_id res chain seq x y z
N MET A 1 -15.02 -10.19 4.17
CA MET A 1 -13.91 -10.59 5.07
C MET A 1 -13.30 -9.31 5.62
N SER A 2 -13.01 -9.16 6.92
CA SER A 2 -12.38 -7.93 7.43
C SER A 2 -10.89 -7.89 7.06
N PHE A 3 -10.30 -6.69 7.00
CA PHE A 3 -8.88 -6.50 6.73
C PHE A 3 -8.00 -7.32 7.69
N ALA A 4 -8.28 -7.29 8.99
CA ALA A 4 -7.55 -8.08 9.98
C ALA A 4 -7.60 -9.59 9.71
N ALA A 5 -8.75 -10.13 9.32
CA ALA A 5 -8.89 -11.56 9.02
C ALA A 5 -8.12 -11.96 7.75
N GLY A 6 -7.94 -11.04 6.79
CA GLY A 6 -7.16 -11.25 5.58
C GLY A 6 -5.65 -11.11 5.76
N MET A 7 -5.20 -10.44 6.82
CA MET A 7 -3.80 -10.10 7.05
C MET A 7 -3.00 -11.27 7.64
N LYS A 8 -2.94 -12.40 6.93
CA LYS A 8 -2.17 -13.59 7.32
C LYS A 8 -0.82 -13.70 6.62
N THR A 9 -0.69 -13.10 5.45
CA THR A 9 0.53 -13.11 4.64
C THR A 9 0.74 -11.73 4.05
N ILE A 10 1.94 -11.20 4.20
CA ILE A 10 2.40 -9.95 3.61
C ILE A 10 3.48 -10.28 2.59
N VAL A 11 3.27 -9.88 1.34
CA VAL A 11 4.31 -9.96 0.30
C VAL A 11 5.11 -8.66 0.35
N VAL A 12 6.41 -8.76 0.51
CA VAL A 12 7.34 -7.62 0.49
C VAL A 12 8.20 -7.70 -0.75
N ALA A 13 8.04 -6.72 -1.64
CA ALA A 13 8.92 -6.58 -2.79
C ALA A 13 10.26 -6.00 -2.33
N THR A 14 11.34 -6.64 -2.72
CA THR A 14 12.69 -6.16 -2.41
C THR A 14 13.57 -6.17 -3.64
N ASP A 15 14.27 -5.07 -3.87
CA ASP A 15 15.36 -4.95 -4.83
C ASP A 15 16.72 -5.31 -4.20
N LEU A 16 16.71 -5.72 -2.92
CA LEU A 16 17.88 -5.99 -2.08
C LEU A 16 18.76 -4.75 -1.86
N GLY A 17 18.27 -3.58 -2.24
CA GLY A 17 18.90 -2.28 -2.03
C GLY A 17 18.23 -1.47 -0.93
N GLY A 18 18.82 -0.31 -0.61
CA GLY A 18 18.33 0.57 0.46
C GLY A 18 16.91 1.11 0.24
N GLN A 19 16.41 1.13 -1.00
CA GLN A 19 15.07 1.61 -1.31
C GLN A 19 13.97 0.67 -0.78
N SER A 20 14.23 -0.64 -0.72
CA SER A 20 13.28 -1.62 -0.19
C SER A 20 13.40 -1.82 1.32
N GLU A 21 14.43 -1.29 1.97
CA GLU A 21 14.65 -1.44 3.42
C GLU A 21 13.54 -0.79 4.24
N ALA A 22 13.14 0.43 3.87
CA ALA A 22 12.03 1.15 4.52
C ALA A 22 10.70 0.38 4.40
N ALA A 23 10.45 -0.24 3.24
CA ALA A 23 9.29 -1.08 3.00
C ALA A 23 9.30 -2.33 3.90
N LEU A 24 10.44 -2.99 4.02
CA LEU A 24 10.61 -4.16 4.88
C LEU A 24 10.44 -3.79 6.37
N GLU A 25 11.01 -2.68 6.82
CA GLU A 25 10.84 -2.19 8.19
C GLU A 25 9.35 -1.95 8.52
N TYR A 26 8.62 -1.34 7.60
CA TYR A 26 7.18 -1.13 7.77
C TYR A 26 6.41 -2.44 7.80
N ALA A 27 6.75 -3.38 6.90
CA ALA A 27 6.14 -4.70 6.85
C ALA A 27 6.37 -5.51 8.15
N ARG A 28 7.55 -5.40 8.79
CA ARG A 28 7.85 -6.02 10.08
C ARG A 28 6.88 -5.54 11.17
N LYS A 29 6.62 -4.23 11.24
CA LYS A 29 5.67 -3.63 12.21
C LYS A 29 4.26 -4.15 11.99
N LEU A 30 3.82 -4.23 10.73
CA LEU A 30 2.50 -4.79 10.39
C LEU A 30 2.43 -6.29 10.70
N ALA A 31 3.47 -7.05 10.34
CA ALA A 31 3.52 -8.49 10.61
C ALA A 31 3.43 -8.77 12.12
N GLY A 32 4.15 -8.04 12.95
CA GLY A 32 4.07 -8.15 14.41
C GLY A 32 2.69 -7.82 14.95
N GLY A 33 2.05 -6.75 14.46
CA GLY A 33 0.71 -6.34 14.90
C GLY A 33 -0.41 -7.32 14.54
N TYR A 34 -0.31 -7.98 13.37
CA TYR A 34 -1.32 -8.92 12.89
C TYR A 34 -0.97 -10.40 13.05
N GLY A 35 0.23 -10.72 13.53
CA GLY A 35 0.73 -12.11 13.57
C GLY A 35 0.85 -12.71 12.17
N ALA A 36 1.24 -11.90 11.18
CA ALA A 36 1.34 -12.31 9.79
C ALA A 36 2.73 -12.87 9.47
N ARG A 37 2.81 -13.78 8.50
CA ARG A 37 4.09 -14.18 7.89
C ARG A 37 4.45 -13.23 6.76
N ILE A 38 5.75 -13.17 6.44
CA ILE A 38 6.27 -12.37 5.32
C ILE A 38 6.73 -13.28 4.18
N VAL A 39 6.37 -12.94 2.94
CA VAL A 39 6.96 -13.49 1.72
C VAL A 39 7.87 -12.42 1.13
N LEU A 40 9.19 -12.64 1.21
CA LEU A 40 10.19 -11.78 0.58
C LEU A 40 10.24 -12.11 -0.91
N ALA A 41 9.85 -11.18 -1.77
CA ALA A 41 9.77 -11.38 -3.20
C ALA A 41 10.81 -10.52 -3.93
N HIS A 42 11.74 -11.19 -4.65
CA HIS A 42 12.74 -10.53 -5.48
C HIS A 42 12.54 -10.90 -6.95
N GLY A 43 12.43 -9.88 -7.79
CA GLY A 43 12.30 -10.02 -9.23
C GLY A 43 13.63 -9.77 -9.93
N VAL A 44 14.02 -10.66 -10.82
CA VAL A 44 15.13 -10.43 -11.76
C VAL A 44 14.48 -10.17 -13.12
N ASP A 45 14.41 -8.89 -13.54
CA ASP A 45 13.92 -8.57 -14.89
C ASP A 45 15.09 -8.62 -15.88
N PRO A 46 15.06 -9.56 -16.85
CA PRO A 46 16.09 -9.60 -17.88
C PRO A 46 16.19 -8.32 -18.71
N LEU A 47 15.11 -7.52 -18.78
CA LEU A 47 15.10 -6.24 -19.52
C LEU A 47 15.93 -5.15 -18.84
N ASP A 48 16.11 -5.20 -17.51
CA ASP A 48 16.98 -4.27 -16.80
C ASP A 48 18.46 -4.42 -17.22
N TYR A 49 18.80 -5.56 -17.84
CA TYR A 49 20.14 -5.89 -18.34
C TYR A 49 20.22 -5.89 -19.87
N ALA A 50 19.19 -5.44 -20.57
CA ALA A 50 19.06 -5.49 -22.04
C ALA A 50 20.08 -4.64 -22.82
N ALA A 51 20.95 -3.87 -22.15
CA ALA A 51 22.12 -3.24 -22.78
C ALA A 51 23.17 -4.28 -23.27
N VAL A 52 23.00 -5.56 -22.91
CA VAL A 52 23.85 -6.66 -23.36
C VAL A 52 22.98 -7.60 -24.18
N ASP A 53 23.27 -7.76 -25.47
CA ASP A 53 22.50 -8.52 -26.47
C ASP A 53 22.09 -9.96 -26.05
N THR A 54 22.72 -10.49 -25.04
CA THR A 54 22.33 -11.74 -24.38
C THR A 54 22.99 -11.80 -23.00
N ILE A 55 22.21 -11.85 -21.92
CA ILE A 55 22.78 -12.10 -20.59
C ILE A 55 23.31 -13.53 -20.57
N PRO A 56 24.62 -13.76 -20.41
CA PRO A 56 25.14 -15.11 -20.30
C PRO A 56 24.46 -15.81 -19.11
N GLY A 57 24.01 -17.06 -19.31
CA GLY A 57 23.32 -17.81 -18.26
C GLY A 57 24.13 -17.96 -16.95
N ARG A 58 25.45 -17.78 -17.01
CA ARG A 58 26.32 -17.69 -15.81
C ARG A 58 26.08 -16.43 -14.98
N VAL A 59 25.86 -15.28 -15.64
CA VAL A 59 25.59 -14.00 -14.95
C VAL A 59 24.25 -14.07 -14.25
N LEU A 60 23.23 -14.58 -14.94
CA LEU A 60 21.89 -14.74 -14.35
C LEU A 60 21.90 -15.72 -13.15
N LYS A 61 22.68 -16.81 -13.24
CA LYS A 61 22.86 -17.72 -12.10
C LYS A 61 23.59 -17.05 -10.93
N GLY A 62 24.62 -16.27 -11.20
CA GLY A 62 25.33 -15.51 -10.16
C GLY A 62 24.40 -14.54 -9.43
N LEU A 63 23.65 -13.72 -10.16
CA LEU A 63 22.67 -12.78 -9.61
C LEU A 63 21.59 -13.47 -8.76
N THR A 64 21.13 -14.65 -9.21
CA THR A 64 20.15 -15.44 -8.46
C THR A 64 20.72 -15.98 -7.15
N GLU A 65 21.99 -16.40 -7.16
CA GLU A 65 22.64 -16.94 -5.96
C GLU A 65 22.97 -15.85 -4.94
N GLU A 66 23.43 -14.69 -5.39
CA GLU A 66 23.63 -13.51 -4.54
C GLU A 66 22.29 -13.07 -3.90
N ALA A 67 21.22 -12.99 -4.70
CA ALA A 67 19.90 -12.69 -4.22
C ALA A 67 19.41 -13.72 -3.19
N ARG A 68 19.65 -15.01 -3.42
CA ARG A 68 19.31 -16.09 -2.48
C ARG A 68 19.99 -15.88 -1.14
N SER A 69 21.31 -15.67 -1.14
CA SER A 69 22.08 -15.47 0.08
C SER A 69 21.61 -14.23 0.87
N ALA A 70 21.32 -13.13 0.17
CA ALA A 70 20.77 -11.92 0.79
C ALA A 70 19.39 -12.14 1.42
N LEU A 71 18.50 -12.85 0.71
CA LEU A 71 17.17 -13.18 1.23
C LEU A 71 17.22 -14.16 2.41
N GLU A 72 18.14 -15.12 2.41
CA GLU A 72 18.36 -16.02 3.55
C GLU A 72 18.78 -15.24 4.81
N LYS A 73 19.66 -14.26 4.66
CA LYS A 73 20.05 -13.36 5.75
C LYS A 73 18.85 -12.60 6.28
N LEU A 74 18.05 -11.96 5.41
CA LEU A 74 16.85 -11.23 5.80
C LEU A 74 15.82 -12.14 6.49
N SER A 75 15.65 -13.37 6.00
CA SER A 75 14.78 -14.37 6.62
C SER A 75 15.25 -14.77 8.02
N GLY A 76 16.58 -14.90 8.20
CA GLY A 76 17.18 -15.14 9.52
C GLY A 76 16.94 -13.99 10.49
N ASP A 77 17.02 -12.74 10.02
CA ASP A 77 16.73 -11.55 10.82
C ASP A 77 15.25 -11.52 11.25
N LEU A 78 14.33 -11.77 10.33
CA LEU A 78 12.90 -11.85 10.61
C LEU A 78 12.55 -12.95 11.62
N LEU A 79 13.18 -14.11 11.48
CA LEU A 79 12.96 -15.23 12.40
C LEU A 79 13.40 -14.90 13.82
N ARG A 80 14.53 -14.17 13.98
CA ARG A 80 14.98 -13.70 15.31
C ARG A 80 14.00 -12.72 15.96
N GLU A 81 13.21 -12.01 15.16
CA GLU A 81 12.10 -11.15 15.60
C GLU A 81 10.78 -11.92 15.81
N GLY A 82 10.77 -13.25 15.61
CA GLY A 82 9.58 -14.09 15.73
C GLY A 82 8.66 -14.03 14.51
N ILE A 83 9.12 -13.47 13.38
CA ILE A 83 8.35 -13.36 12.14
C ILE A 83 8.75 -14.50 11.19
N HIS A 84 7.81 -15.39 10.90
CA HIS A 84 8.04 -16.42 9.90
C HIS A 84 8.09 -15.81 8.49
N SER A 85 9.07 -16.22 7.71
CA SER A 85 9.22 -15.74 6.34
C SER A 85 9.48 -16.85 5.34
N HIS A 86 9.20 -16.55 4.07
CA HIS A 86 9.51 -17.38 2.89
C HIS A 86 10.09 -16.47 1.82
N SER A 87 11.03 -16.96 1.03
CA SER A 87 11.69 -16.20 -0.03
C SER A 87 11.28 -16.73 -1.40
N GLU A 88 10.93 -15.82 -2.31
CA GLU A 88 10.61 -16.08 -3.71
C GLU A 88 11.53 -15.26 -4.60
N ILE A 89 12.22 -15.94 -5.51
CA ILE A 89 13.01 -15.31 -6.58
C ILE A 89 12.42 -15.74 -7.90
N ARG A 90 12.00 -14.79 -8.71
CA ARG A 90 11.41 -15.07 -10.03
C ARG A 90 11.98 -14.16 -11.09
N GLN A 91 11.94 -14.64 -12.35
CA GLN A 91 12.32 -13.85 -13.52
C GLN A 91 11.09 -13.31 -14.23
N GLY A 92 11.21 -12.14 -14.84
CA GLY A 92 10.17 -11.49 -15.65
C GLY A 92 9.67 -10.18 -15.08
N ALA A 93 8.59 -9.65 -15.67
CA ALA A 93 8.01 -8.38 -15.29
C ALA A 93 7.60 -8.34 -13.80
N VAL A 94 8.27 -7.50 -13.04
CA VAL A 94 8.21 -7.47 -11.56
C VAL A 94 6.79 -7.30 -11.04
N ALA A 95 5.99 -6.41 -11.62
CA ALA A 95 4.62 -6.16 -11.16
C ALA A 95 3.73 -7.41 -11.30
N GLN A 96 3.79 -8.08 -12.47
CA GLN A 96 3.02 -9.30 -12.71
C GLN A 96 3.47 -10.43 -11.78
N MET A 97 4.77 -10.60 -11.61
CA MET A 97 5.35 -11.56 -10.68
C MET A 97 4.82 -11.37 -9.25
N LEU A 98 4.79 -10.13 -8.76
CA LEU A 98 4.27 -9.80 -7.42
C LEU A 98 2.78 -10.09 -7.28
N VAL A 99 1.99 -9.82 -8.32
CA VAL A 99 0.57 -10.18 -8.38
C VAL A 99 0.37 -11.69 -8.29
N ASP A 100 1.18 -12.47 -9.02
CA ASP A 100 1.09 -13.94 -9.03
C ASP A 100 1.53 -14.54 -7.71
N ILE A 101 2.58 -14.00 -7.08
CA ILE A 101 3.01 -14.37 -5.72
C ILE A 101 1.89 -14.05 -4.73
N ALA A 102 1.29 -12.86 -4.82
CA ALA A 102 0.21 -12.48 -3.92
C ALA A 102 -1.01 -13.40 -4.03
N ARG A 103 -1.36 -13.84 -5.24
CA ARG A 103 -2.41 -14.84 -5.47
C ARG A 103 -2.04 -16.20 -4.91
N GLN A 104 -0.83 -16.70 -5.20
CA GLN A 104 -0.33 -18.00 -4.75
C GLN A 104 -0.33 -18.11 -3.22
N TYR A 105 0.13 -17.08 -2.52
CA TYR A 105 0.23 -17.06 -1.07
C TYR A 105 -1.02 -16.52 -0.38
N LYS A 106 -2.08 -16.16 -1.13
CA LYS A 106 -3.30 -15.52 -0.64
C LYS A 106 -2.95 -14.32 0.26
N ALA A 107 -2.09 -13.44 -0.26
CA ALA A 107 -1.60 -12.31 0.49
C ALA A 107 -2.71 -11.34 0.86
N GLY A 108 -2.67 -10.84 2.08
CA GLY A 108 -3.52 -9.76 2.56
C GLY A 108 -2.98 -8.38 2.24
N LEU A 109 -1.70 -8.29 1.88
CA LEU A 109 -1.02 -7.04 1.59
C LEU A 109 0.20 -7.29 0.70
N ILE A 110 0.43 -6.38 -0.24
CA ILE A 110 1.73 -6.22 -0.90
C ILE A 110 2.36 -4.94 -0.35
N VAL A 111 3.62 -5.00 0.07
CA VAL A 111 4.42 -3.84 0.50
C VAL A 111 5.55 -3.63 -0.48
N ILE A 112 5.69 -2.39 -0.97
CA ILE A 112 6.74 -2.03 -1.90
C ILE A 112 7.43 -0.74 -1.47
N GLY A 113 8.72 -0.61 -1.76
CA GLY A 113 9.45 0.64 -1.71
C GLY A 113 9.13 1.50 -2.93
N THR A 114 9.07 2.81 -2.73
CA THR A 114 9.07 3.78 -3.83
C THR A 114 10.31 4.66 -3.72
N LYS A 115 10.77 5.22 -4.84
CA LYS A 115 11.85 6.20 -4.80
C LYS A 115 11.40 7.37 -3.95
N GLY A 116 12.16 7.66 -2.88
CA GLY A 116 11.97 8.85 -2.08
C GLY A 116 12.25 10.11 -2.91
N ASN A 117 11.94 11.26 -2.33
CA ASN A 117 12.17 12.56 -2.94
C ASN A 117 13.66 12.95 -2.79
N GLU A 118 14.55 12.28 -3.50
CA GLU A 118 15.97 12.64 -3.56
C GLU A 118 16.15 13.86 -4.47
N GLY A 119 15.86 15.06 -3.92
CA GLY A 119 16.06 16.32 -4.61
C GLY A 119 14.79 17.08 -4.99
N ALA A 120 14.96 18.30 -5.51
CA ALA A 120 13.90 19.27 -5.82
C ALA A 120 13.09 18.96 -7.10
N GLY A 121 12.98 17.69 -7.51
CA GLY A 121 12.25 17.27 -8.71
C GLY A 121 10.88 16.67 -8.39
N PRO A 122 9.97 16.57 -9.37
CA PRO A 122 8.71 15.84 -9.20
C PRO A 122 9.00 14.36 -8.89
N VAL A 123 8.34 13.82 -7.86
CA VAL A 123 8.45 12.41 -7.50
C VAL A 123 7.83 11.58 -8.62
N VAL A 124 8.62 10.73 -9.25
CA VAL A 124 8.12 9.80 -10.26
C VAL A 124 7.67 8.53 -9.52
N VAL A 125 6.38 8.24 -9.58
CA VAL A 125 5.85 6.94 -9.12
C VAL A 125 6.50 5.86 -9.99
N GLY A 126 7.15 4.88 -9.35
CA GLY A 126 7.78 3.78 -10.09
C GLY A 126 6.75 2.99 -10.89
N ALA A 127 7.11 2.57 -12.11
CA ALA A 127 6.21 1.81 -12.99
C ALA A 127 5.64 0.54 -12.32
N VAL A 128 6.42 -0.10 -11.47
CA VAL A 128 5.98 -1.28 -10.68
C VAL A 128 4.88 -0.90 -9.70
N ALA A 129 5.04 0.20 -8.96
CA ALA A 129 4.03 0.67 -8.01
C ALA A 129 2.71 1.00 -8.70
N GLU A 130 2.80 1.70 -9.83
CA GLU A 130 1.62 2.05 -10.63
C GLU A 130 0.87 0.81 -11.12
N GLN A 131 1.59 -0.16 -11.67
CA GLN A 131 0.98 -1.41 -12.14
C GLN A 131 0.38 -2.22 -11.00
N LEU A 132 1.04 -2.31 -9.85
CA LEU A 132 0.53 -3.02 -8.68
C LEU A 132 -0.77 -2.43 -8.17
N VAL A 133 -0.86 -1.09 -8.04
CA VAL A 133 -2.10 -0.44 -7.58
C VAL A 133 -3.28 -0.76 -8.50
N ARG A 134 -3.02 -1.01 -9.80
CA ARG A 134 -4.07 -1.39 -10.78
C ARG A 134 -4.41 -2.87 -10.76
N LEU A 135 -3.43 -3.76 -10.56
CA LEU A 135 -3.56 -5.20 -10.85
C LEU A 135 -3.59 -6.08 -9.60
N ALA A 136 -3.16 -5.55 -8.45
CA ALA A 136 -3.03 -6.36 -7.24
C ALA A 136 -4.40 -6.88 -6.74
N PRO A 137 -4.47 -8.15 -6.32
CA PRO A 137 -5.68 -8.74 -5.78
C PRO A 137 -5.99 -8.32 -4.33
N CYS A 138 -5.06 -7.61 -3.70
CA CYS A 138 -5.10 -7.18 -2.30
C CYS A 138 -4.59 -5.74 -2.19
N PRO A 139 -4.75 -5.07 -1.04
CA PRO A 139 -4.17 -3.77 -0.78
C PRO A 139 -2.67 -3.70 -1.07
N VAL A 140 -2.22 -2.53 -1.55
CA VAL A 140 -0.82 -2.24 -1.84
C VAL A 140 -0.36 -1.08 -0.97
N LEU A 141 0.66 -1.31 -0.16
CA LEU A 141 1.32 -0.29 0.65
C LEU A 141 2.60 0.16 -0.05
N ALA A 142 2.63 1.42 -0.41
CA ALA A 142 3.81 2.07 -0.97
C ALA A 142 4.52 2.89 0.12
N VAL A 143 5.80 2.61 0.34
CA VAL A 143 6.63 3.25 1.37
C VAL A 143 7.78 3.96 0.68
N ALA A 144 7.89 5.28 0.88
CA ALA A 144 9.00 6.05 0.32
C ALA A 144 10.33 5.67 1.02
N ALA A 145 11.43 5.60 0.27
CA ALA A 145 12.72 5.19 0.81
C ALA A 145 13.21 6.12 1.93
N ASP A 146 12.86 7.40 1.85
CA ASP A 146 13.22 8.44 2.82
C ASP A 146 12.18 8.67 3.92
N TRP A 147 11.13 7.83 4.02
CA TRP A 147 10.03 8.03 4.97
C TRP A 147 10.50 8.18 6.43
N ASN A 148 11.64 7.59 6.78
CA ASN A 148 12.21 7.61 8.13
C ASN A 148 13.43 8.56 8.26
N ALA A 149 13.96 9.11 7.17
CA ALA A 149 15.21 9.86 7.12
C ALA A 149 15.03 11.38 6.97
N GLY A 150 13.86 11.84 6.51
CA GLY A 150 13.62 13.25 6.20
C GLY A 150 13.26 14.12 7.41
N ALA A 151 13.20 15.44 7.18
CA ALA A 151 12.72 16.44 8.14
C ALA A 151 11.25 16.19 8.57
N PHE A 152 10.50 15.46 7.73
CA PHE A 152 9.15 14.99 8.00
C PHE A 152 9.23 13.53 8.51
N ARG A 153 9.29 13.38 9.82
CA ARG A 153 9.14 12.06 10.44
C ARG A 153 7.67 11.82 10.74
N PRO A 154 7.04 10.76 10.19
CA PRO A 154 5.75 10.32 10.69
C PRO A 154 5.89 10.12 12.19
N THR A 155 5.08 10.81 12.96
CA THR A 155 5.17 10.72 14.42
C THR A 155 4.98 9.25 14.82
N PRO A 156 5.95 8.61 15.51
CA PRO A 156 5.71 7.29 16.08
C PRO A 156 4.45 7.40 16.94
N GLY A 157 3.37 6.72 16.50
CA GLY A 157 2.09 6.89 17.16
C GLY A 157 1.15 7.90 16.51
N GLY A 158 1.50 8.48 15.38
CA GLY A 158 0.62 9.36 14.59
C GLY A 158 -0.68 8.67 14.15
N PRO A 159 -1.71 9.46 13.83
CA PRO A 159 -3.02 8.93 13.43
C PRO A 159 -2.94 8.15 12.11
N VAL A 160 -3.93 7.30 11.86
CA VAL A 160 -4.25 6.77 10.53
C VAL A 160 -5.14 7.79 9.84
N LEU A 161 -4.73 8.28 8.67
CA LEU A 161 -5.52 9.20 7.85
C LEU A 161 -6.27 8.41 6.77
N LEU A 162 -7.58 8.45 6.78
CA LEU A 162 -8.43 7.91 5.73
C LEU A 162 -8.90 9.03 4.82
N ALA A 163 -8.49 9.02 3.56
CA ALA A 163 -9.03 9.91 2.55
C ALA A 163 -10.31 9.32 1.97
N MET A 164 -11.43 9.98 2.25
CA MET A 164 -12.75 9.53 1.82
C MET A 164 -13.14 10.10 0.48
N GLU A 165 -13.42 9.22 -0.46
CA GLU A 165 -14.13 9.51 -1.70
C GLU A 165 -15.28 8.50 -1.82
N ARG A 166 -16.50 8.97 -2.14
CA ARG A 166 -17.64 8.05 -2.38
C ARG A 166 -17.42 7.29 -3.69
N ASN A 167 -16.94 6.07 -3.58
CA ASN A 167 -16.72 5.16 -4.71
C ASN A 167 -16.89 3.70 -4.26
N GLU A 168 -16.67 2.78 -5.18
CA GLU A 168 -16.79 1.33 -4.96
C GLU A 168 -15.81 0.78 -3.91
N ALA A 169 -14.67 1.43 -3.72
CA ALA A 169 -13.65 1.02 -2.75
C ALA A 169 -13.88 1.60 -1.33
N THR A 170 -14.90 2.46 -1.15
CA THR A 170 -15.12 3.17 0.12
C THR A 170 -15.23 2.22 1.30
N ALA A 171 -16.08 1.20 1.21
CA ALA A 171 -16.31 0.25 2.30
C ALA A 171 -15.03 -0.52 2.66
N ALA A 172 -14.25 -0.93 1.66
CA ALA A 172 -12.99 -1.64 1.87
C ALA A 172 -11.92 -0.73 2.51
N ALA A 173 -11.83 0.52 2.09
CA ALA A 173 -10.92 1.50 2.66
C ALA A 173 -11.27 1.85 4.12
N VAL A 174 -12.56 2.00 4.44
CA VAL A 174 -13.06 2.22 5.80
C VAL A 174 -12.72 1.05 6.71
N ASP A 175 -13.05 -0.19 6.32
CA ASP A 175 -12.73 -1.39 7.11
C ASP A 175 -11.21 -1.52 7.35
N THR A 176 -10.42 -1.23 6.32
CA THR A 176 -8.96 -1.27 6.40
C THR A 176 -8.43 -0.23 7.39
N ALA A 177 -8.86 1.02 7.28
CA ALA A 177 -8.40 2.10 8.14
C ALA A 177 -8.84 1.89 9.60
N HIS A 178 -10.07 1.40 9.80
CA HIS A 178 -10.60 1.06 11.12
C HIS A 178 -9.78 -0.05 11.76
N SER A 179 -9.52 -1.15 11.03
CA SER A 179 -8.71 -2.27 11.52
C SER A 179 -7.29 -1.85 11.90
N LEU A 180 -6.66 -0.98 11.10
CA LEU A 180 -5.33 -0.44 11.40
C LEU A 180 -5.34 0.44 12.66
N ALA A 181 -6.32 1.34 12.78
CA ALA A 181 -6.46 2.20 13.94
C ALA A 181 -6.69 1.38 15.22
N GLU A 182 -7.52 0.33 15.16
CA GLU A 182 -7.79 -0.56 16.28
C GLU A 182 -6.55 -1.39 16.66
N THR A 183 -5.91 -2.06 15.71
CA THR A 183 -4.75 -2.94 15.96
C THR A 183 -3.57 -2.19 16.57
N PHE A 184 -3.34 -0.97 16.12
CA PHE A 184 -2.19 -0.16 16.57
C PHE A 184 -2.57 0.92 17.60
N HIS A 185 -3.81 0.92 18.11
CA HIS A 185 -4.33 1.89 19.08
C HIS A 185 -4.08 3.34 18.65
N ARG A 186 -4.50 3.68 17.41
CA ARG A 186 -4.29 4.99 16.80
C ARG A 186 -5.59 5.76 16.64
N THR A 187 -5.50 7.08 16.65
CA THR A 187 -6.61 7.93 16.20
C THR A 187 -6.87 7.68 14.72
N LEU A 188 -8.11 7.53 14.33
CA LEU A 188 -8.55 7.53 12.94
C LEU A 188 -8.98 8.96 12.57
N LEU A 189 -8.27 9.57 11.61
CA LEU A 189 -8.66 10.82 10.99
C LEU A 189 -9.35 10.52 9.67
N VAL A 190 -10.59 10.94 9.52
CA VAL A 190 -11.37 10.79 8.29
C VAL A 190 -11.41 12.12 7.58
N LEU A 191 -10.78 12.22 6.43
CA LEU A 191 -10.77 13.43 5.61
C LEU A 191 -11.75 13.30 4.45
N HIS A 192 -12.67 14.25 4.36
CA HIS A 192 -13.51 14.45 3.18
C HIS A 192 -13.13 15.76 2.49
N ALA A 193 -12.68 15.68 1.23
CA ALA A 193 -12.42 16.84 0.39
C ALA A 193 -13.67 17.18 -0.42
N ARG A 194 -14.26 18.35 -0.18
CA ARG A 194 -15.43 18.85 -0.92
C ARG A 194 -14.98 19.56 -2.18
N ARG A 195 -15.56 19.19 -3.29
CA ARG A 195 -15.40 19.95 -4.55
C ARG A 195 -16.29 21.21 -4.50
N PRO A 196 -15.92 22.31 -5.18
CA PRO A 196 -16.73 23.53 -5.21
C PRO A 196 -18.18 23.31 -5.62
N ALA A 197 -18.45 22.36 -6.51
CA ALA A 197 -19.81 21.99 -6.94
C ALA A 197 -20.64 21.28 -5.84
N GLU A 198 -20.01 20.73 -4.82
CA GLU A 198 -20.65 20.01 -3.72
C GLU A 198 -20.90 20.94 -2.50
N ALA A 199 -20.23 22.10 -2.46
CA ALA A 199 -20.30 23.02 -1.34
C ALA A 199 -21.72 23.58 -1.09
N SER A 200 -22.57 23.62 -2.12
CA SER A 200 -23.94 24.09 -2.02
C SER A 200 -24.95 23.05 -1.53
N ALA A 201 -24.59 21.77 -1.51
CA ALA A 201 -25.51 20.66 -1.17
C ALA A 201 -25.54 20.34 0.34
N PHE A 202 -24.58 20.84 1.12
CA PHE A 202 -24.46 20.55 2.55
C PHE A 202 -24.71 21.82 3.39
N LEU A 203 -25.96 22.01 3.77
CA LEU A 203 -26.39 23.14 4.63
C LEU A 203 -25.94 23.03 6.10
N ASN A 204 -25.25 21.94 6.50
CA ASN A 204 -24.75 21.73 7.86
C ASN A 204 -23.30 21.26 7.87
N PRO A 205 -22.31 22.14 8.11
CA PRO A 205 -20.89 21.77 8.20
C PRO A 205 -20.56 20.83 9.38
N GLY A 206 -21.47 20.70 10.35
CA GLY A 206 -21.29 19.85 11.54
C GLY A 206 -21.94 18.46 11.44
N ALA A 207 -22.67 18.17 10.35
CA ALA A 207 -23.47 16.96 10.21
C ALA A 207 -22.95 15.99 9.13
N THR A 208 -21.73 16.16 8.62
CA THR A 208 -21.05 15.07 7.94
C THR A 208 -20.64 14.09 9.02
N THR A 209 -21.63 13.40 9.53
CA THR A 209 -21.45 12.46 10.61
C THR A 209 -20.73 11.24 10.04
N LEU A 210 -19.81 10.72 10.82
CA LEU A 210 -19.16 9.41 10.56
C LEU A 210 -20.19 8.34 10.16
N ASP A 211 -21.44 8.49 10.64
CA ASP A 211 -22.57 7.61 10.34
C ASP A 211 -22.96 7.61 8.85
N GLU A 212 -22.84 8.75 8.14
CA GLU A 212 -23.10 8.81 6.69
C GLU A 212 -22.12 7.97 5.89
N PHE A 213 -20.93 7.73 6.43
CA PHE A 213 -19.89 6.90 5.85
C PHE A 213 -19.85 5.49 6.45
N GLY A 214 -20.81 5.13 7.32
CA GLY A 214 -20.84 3.85 8.00
C GLY A 214 -19.72 3.63 9.00
N ILE A 215 -19.03 4.71 9.40
CA ILE A 215 -17.94 4.66 10.36
C ILE A 215 -18.53 4.76 11.76
N LYS A 216 -18.69 3.63 12.44
CA LYS A 216 -19.12 3.61 13.82
C LYS A 216 -17.97 3.94 14.75
N ALA A 217 -18.14 4.96 15.59
CA ALA A 217 -17.22 5.18 16.71
C ALA A 217 -17.31 3.97 17.65
N SER A 218 -16.34 3.08 17.59
CA SER A 218 -16.35 1.83 18.38
C SER A 218 -16.02 2.04 19.86
N GLY A 219 -15.67 3.27 20.26
CA GLY A 219 -15.19 3.56 21.63
C GLY A 219 -13.78 3.00 21.94
N ARG A 220 -13.20 2.20 21.05
CA ARG A 220 -11.88 1.57 21.27
C ARG A 220 -10.71 2.47 20.88
N PHE A 221 -10.94 3.44 20.02
CA PHE A 221 -9.97 4.47 19.61
C PHE A 221 -10.69 5.74 19.17
N PRO A 222 -10.02 6.92 19.27
CA PRO A 222 -10.62 8.19 18.85
C PRO A 222 -10.82 8.24 17.34
N VAL A 223 -11.97 8.74 16.89
CA VAL A 223 -12.27 9.05 15.48
C VAL A 223 -12.55 10.53 15.35
N ARG A 224 -11.89 11.19 14.38
CA ARG A 224 -12.08 12.61 14.08
C ARG A 224 -12.37 12.80 12.61
N CYS A 225 -13.30 13.69 12.30
CA CYS A 225 -13.62 14.05 10.92
C CYS A 225 -12.99 15.40 10.56
N ILE A 226 -12.41 15.49 9.38
CA ILE A 226 -11.83 16.71 8.80
C ILE A 226 -12.53 16.92 7.46
N VAL A 227 -13.08 18.11 7.26
CA VAL A 227 -13.64 18.53 5.98
C VAL A 227 -12.79 19.67 5.45
N LYS A 228 -12.32 19.54 4.21
CA LYS A 228 -11.57 20.57 3.51
C LYS A 228 -12.19 20.86 2.16
N ASP A 229 -12.15 22.10 1.75
CA ASP A 229 -12.60 22.53 0.42
C ASP A 229 -11.42 22.51 -0.56
N GLY A 230 -11.67 22.12 -1.80
CA GLY A 230 -10.66 22.17 -2.86
C GLY A 230 -10.40 20.86 -3.59
N SER A 231 -9.23 20.79 -4.23
CA SER A 231 -8.75 19.58 -4.90
C SER A 231 -8.48 18.48 -3.87
N PRO A 232 -9.00 17.25 -4.06
CA PRO A 232 -8.78 16.16 -3.11
C PRO A 232 -7.30 15.89 -2.82
N ALA A 233 -6.44 15.91 -3.83
CA ALA A 233 -5.01 15.65 -3.64
C ALA A 233 -4.35 16.75 -2.77
N ASP A 234 -4.68 18.02 -3.00
CA ASP A 234 -4.11 19.14 -2.24
C ASP A 234 -4.62 19.15 -0.80
N ALA A 235 -5.92 18.92 -0.61
CA ALA A 235 -6.53 18.81 0.73
C ALA A 235 -5.90 17.70 1.57
N ILE A 236 -5.59 16.55 0.93
CA ILE A 236 -4.97 15.41 1.62
C ILE A 236 -3.51 15.72 1.98
N VAL A 237 -2.73 16.31 1.05
CA VAL A 237 -1.33 16.71 1.31
C VAL A 237 -1.27 17.72 2.45
N GLU A 238 -2.13 18.73 2.43
CA GLU A 238 -2.22 19.71 3.54
C GLU A 238 -2.61 19.05 4.87
N ALA A 239 -3.55 18.09 4.85
CA ALA A 239 -3.92 17.35 6.06
C ALA A 239 -2.77 16.48 6.59
N ILE A 240 -1.96 15.90 5.72
CA ILE A 240 -0.73 15.18 6.09
C ILE A 240 0.24 16.12 6.81
N GLU A 241 0.47 17.32 6.27
CA GLU A 241 1.38 18.30 6.85
C GLU A 241 0.89 18.83 8.21
N GLN A 242 -0.42 19.00 8.39
CA GLN A 242 -1.00 19.51 9.63
C GLN A 242 -1.14 18.46 10.75
N ASN A 243 -1.37 17.20 10.40
CA ASN A 243 -1.72 16.17 11.39
C ASN A 243 -0.64 15.10 11.56
N HIS A 244 0.42 15.10 10.75
CA HIS A 244 1.53 14.16 10.80
C HIS A 244 1.08 12.69 10.96
N PRO A 245 0.20 12.16 10.08
CA PRO A 245 -0.27 10.80 10.20
C PRO A 245 0.86 9.80 9.99
N SER A 246 0.73 8.62 10.58
CA SER A 246 1.67 7.52 10.38
C SER A 246 1.44 6.77 9.08
N LEU A 247 0.22 6.86 8.53
CA LEU A 247 -0.23 6.16 7.34
C LEU A 247 -1.40 6.90 6.70
N LEU A 248 -1.41 6.95 5.36
CA LEU A 248 -2.55 7.37 4.55
C LEU A 248 -3.23 6.15 3.95
N VAL A 249 -4.55 6.03 4.10
CA VAL A 249 -5.38 5.01 3.47
C VAL A 249 -6.26 5.65 2.40
N VAL A 250 -6.25 5.08 1.19
CA VAL A 250 -7.05 5.55 0.05
C VAL A 250 -7.73 4.38 -0.65
N GLY A 251 -8.99 4.54 -0.99
CA GLY A 251 -9.69 3.61 -1.88
C GLY A 251 -9.28 3.87 -3.34
N VAL A 252 -9.03 2.82 -4.09
CA VAL A 252 -8.63 2.89 -5.50
C VAL A 252 -9.77 2.42 -6.38
N LYS A 253 -10.16 3.24 -7.37
CA LYS A 253 -11.09 2.81 -8.43
C LYS A 253 -10.35 1.92 -9.42
N ARG A 254 -10.96 0.82 -9.84
CA ARG A 254 -10.45 0.09 -11.00
C ARG A 254 -10.79 0.87 -12.26
N ALA A 255 -9.77 1.24 -13.01
CA ALA A 255 -9.95 1.98 -14.24
C ALA A 255 -10.64 1.10 -15.30
N SER A 256 -11.87 1.45 -15.66
CA SER A 256 -12.49 0.98 -16.89
C SER A 256 -11.95 1.84 -18.05
N GLY A 257 -11.01 1.31 -18.80
CA GLY A 257 -10.84 1.69 -20.20
C GLY A 257 -9.73 2.65 -20.63
N THR A 258 -8.97 3.33 -19.76
CA THR A 258 -7.86 4.19 -20.24
C THR A 258 -6.56 3.93 -19.45
N PRO A 259 -5.47 3.50 -20.13
CA PRO A 259 -4.15 3.43 -19.50
C PRO A 259 -3.63 4.84 -19.23
N GLY A 260 -3.32 5.18 -17.99
CA GLY A 260 -2.69 6.45 -17.63
C GLY A 260 -2.69 6.65 -16.10
N PRO A 261 -1.71 7.39 -15.55
CA PRO A 261 -1.65 7.70 -14.13
C PRO A 261 -2.68 8.79 -13.79
N HIS A 262 -3.97 8.44 -13.82
CA HIS A 262 -5.04 9.38 -13.55
C HIS A 262 -5.75 9.00 -12.24
N GLY A 263 -5.92 9.97 -11.36
CA GLY A 263 -6.69 9.84 -10.12
C GLY A 263 -5.92 10.28 -8.88
N THR A 264 -6.67 10.56 -7.83
CA THR A 264 -6.16 11.06 -6.55
C THR A 264 -5.09 10.12 -5.95
N ALA A 265 -5.28 8.79 -6.04
CA ALA A 265 -4.35 7.82 -5.47
C ALA A 265 -2.94 7.93 -6.10
N PHE A 266 -2.83 8.07 -7.43
CA PHE A 266 -1.53 8.23 -8.09
C PHE A 266 -0.86 9.56 -7.78
N ALA A 267 -1.64 10.65 -7.73
CA ALA A 267 -1.13 11.95 -7.30
C ALA A 267 -0.59 11.90 -5.86
N LEU A 268 -1.23 11.13 -4.99
CA LEU A 268 -0.80 10.95 -3.61
C LEU A 268 0.45 10.07 -3.48
N LEU A 269 0.57 9.00 -4.26
CA LEU A 269 1.79 8.20 -4.32
C LEU A 269 3.02 9.03 -4.71
N ALA A 270 2.82 10.03 -5.59
CA ALA A 270 3.89 10.93 -6.03
C ALA A 270 4.20 12.05 -5.02
N ARG A 271 3.27 12.45 -4.19
CA ARG A 271 3.36 13.67 -3.35
C ARG A 271 3.40 13.39 -1.85
N SER A 272 2.96 12.20 -1.43
CA SER A 272 2.87 11.85 -0.02
C SER A 272 4.25 11.60 0.58
N ARG A 273 4.50 12.20 1.74
CA ARG A 273 5.68 11.94 2.58
C ARG A 273 5.43 10.84 3.62
N VAL A 274 4.21 10.33 3.69
CA VAL A 274 3.85 9.21 4.56
C VAL A 274 3.50 8.00 3.69
N PRO A 275 3.65 6.78 4.21
CA PRO A 275 3.25 5.58 3.50
C PRO A 275 1.80 5.66 3.04
N VAL A 276 1.52 5.19 1.82
CA VAL A 276 0.20 5.22 1.19
C VAL A 276 -0.31 3.80 0.99
N LEU A 277 -1.42 3.47 1.63
CA LEU A 277 -2.12 2.20 1.47
C LEU A 277 -3.27 2.35 0.48
N CYS A 278 -3.10 1.79 -0.70
CA CYS A 278 -4.09 1.74 -1.76
C CYS A 278 -4.98 0.49 -1.60
N VAL A 279 -6.27 0.68 -1.41
CA VAL A 279 -7.23 -0.40 -1.13
C VAL A 279 -8.15 -0.61 -2.34
N PRO A 280 -8.13 -1.81 -2.98
CA PRO A 280 -9.00 -2.11 -4.11
C PRO A 280 -10.44 -2.43 -3.64
N PRO A 281 -11.47 -2.19 -4.49
CA PRO A 281 -12.87 -2.36 -4.11
C PRO A 281 -13.24 -3.80 -3.79
N GLU A 282 -12.64 -4.76 -4.47
CA GLU A 282 -12.95 -6.19 -4.31
C GLU A 282 -12.39 -6.81 -3.03
N TRP A 283 -11.57 -6.08 -2.28
CA TRP A 283 -10.90 -6.62 -1.10
C TRP A 283 -11.87 -7.22 -0.07
N LEU A 284 -13.01 -6.59 0.18
CA LEU A 284 -14.02 -7.10 1.12
C LEU A 284 -14.87 -8.23 0.55
N THR A 285 -15.05 -8.27 -0.77
CA THR A 285 -15.90 -9.26 -1.45
C THR A 285 -15.19 -10.57 -1.74
N ALA A 286 -13.87 -10.55 -1.77
CA ALA A 286 -13.02 -11.74 -1.98
C ALA A 286 -12.90 -12.54 -0.68
N GLY A 287 -13.94 -13.29 -0.31
CA GLY A 287 -13.78 -14.39 0.65
C GLY A 287 -12.83 -15.45 0.06
N PRO A 288 -12.16 -16.28 0.91
CA PRO A 288 -11.18 -17.28 0.47
C PRO A 288 -11.71 -18.29 -0.57
N GLU A 289 -13.03 -18.41 -0.72
CA GLU A 289 -13.66 -19.35 -1.68
C GLU A 289 -13.90 -18.75 -3.08
N ARG A 290 -13.87 -17.43 -3.26
CA ARG A 290 -14.16 -16.80 -4.57
C ARG A 290 -12.91 -16.46 -5.40
N GLN A 291 -11.73 -16.55 -4.84
CA GLN A 291 -10.48 -16.36 -5.61
C GLN A 291 -10.21 -17.48 -6.62
N SER A 292 -10.91 -18.61 -6.52
CA SER A 292 -10.81 -19.73 -7.47
C SER A 292 -11.68 -19.56 -8.73
N CYS A 293 -12.67 -18.67 -8.73
CA CYS A 293 -13.61 -18.51 -9.87
C CYS A 293 -13.17 -17.46 -10.91
N ILE A 294 -12.31 -16.51 -10.55
CA ILE A 294 -11.88 -15.46 -11.50
C ILE A 294 -10.88 -16.00 -12.55
N SER A 295 -10.28 -17.16 -12.30
CA SER A 295 -9.36 -17.82 -13.25
C SER A 295 -10.06 -18.69 -14.32
N ALA A 296 -11.38 -18.84 -14.29
CA ALA A 296 -12.11 -19.70 -15.21
C ALA A 296 -12.81 -18.95 -16.38
N GLU A 297 -12.93 -17.62 -16.31
CA GLU A 297 -13.61 -16.84 -17.36
C GLU A 297 -12.65 -16.12 -18.34
N ALA A 298 -11.35 -16.34 -18.24
CA ALA A 298 -10.34 -15.82 -19.17
C ALA A 298 -9.68 -16.96 -19.98
N ARG A 299 -10.51 -17.77 -20.64
CA ARG A 299 -10.05 -18.69 -21.69
C ARG A 299 -10.89 -18.47 -22.95
#